data_d34e8e76280e51386c510bf4c079c72a
#
_entry.id   d34e8e76280e51386c510bf4c079c72a
#
_cell.length_a   1.000
_cell.length_b   1.000
_cell.length_c   1.000
_cell.angle_alpha   90.00
_cell.angle_beta   90.00
_cell.angle_gamma   90.00
#
_symmetry.space_group_name_H-M   'P 1'
#
loop_
_entity.id
_entity.type
_entity.pdbx_description
1 polymer ?
#
loop_
_entity_poly.entity_id
_entity_poly.type
_entity_poly.pdbx_seq_one_letter_code
_entity_poly.pdbx_strand_id
1 'polypeptide(L)'
;MMGKRGIETLVGVFVLLGMAGLVFLALKAANLGSVGGGNSYVLQASFENIGGLKPRAPVRAAGVTVGRVRSIGLDPKTFHGVVTLDIDRAYSFPKDTAAKILTAGWLGDQYVGLEPGGDDKVLAEGETIAQTQSAVVLENLIGQFLTGKADTAATTGGVK
;
A
#
# COMPACT_ATOMS: atom_id res chain seq x y z
N MET A 1 18.71 42.41 39.46
CA MET A 1 17.89 43.01 38.38
C MET A 1 18.50 42.60 37.05
N MET A 2 17.89 41.69 36.33
CA MET A 2 18.30 41.37 34.95
C MET A 2 17.94 42.59 34.07
N GLY A 3 19.01 43.20 33.49
CA GLY A 3 18.81 44.35 32.61
C GLY A 3 17.98 43.93 31.37
N LYS A 4 17.29 44.89 30.73
CA LYS A 4 16.48 44.65 29.51
C LYS A 4 17.16 43.74 28.48
N ARG A 5 18.48 43.89 28.29
CA ARG A 5 19.28 43.03 27.40
C ARG A 5 19.33 41.56 27.79
N GLY A 6 19.28 41.26 29.12
CA GLY A 6 19.24 39.85 29.58
C GLY A 6 17.93 39.15 29.26
N ILE A 7 16.82 39.87 29.33
CA ILE A 7 15.49 39.34 29.02
C ILE A 7 15.36 39.10 27.49
N GLU A 8 15.86 40.05 26.69
CA GLU A 8 15.88 39.91 25.23
C GLU A 8 16.71 38.71 24.76
N THR A 9 17.88 38.48 25.35
CA THR A 9 18.72 37.32 25.07
C THR A 9 18.03 36.01 25.47
N LEU A 10 17.38 35.99 26.62
CA LEU A 10 16.68 34.81 27.15
C LEU A 10 15.49 34.42 26.24
N VAL A 11 14.75 35.42 25.76
CA VAL A 11 13.67 35.21 24.80
C VAL A 11 14.21 34.72 23.45
N GLY A 12 15.33 35.29 22.98
CA GLY A 12 15.98 34.83 21.74
C GLY A 12 16.43 33.36 21.83
N VAL A 13 17.05 32.96 22.93
CA VAL A 13 17.46 31.56 23.15
C VAL A 13 16.26 30.64 23.26
N PHE A 14 15.18 31.06 23.92
CA PHE A 14 13.96 30.27 24.00
C PHE A 14 13.33 30.02 22.63
N VAL A 15 13.25 31.06 21.79
CA VAL A 15 12.71 30.92 20.42
C VAL A 15 13.60 30.00 19.57
N LEU A 16 14.93 30.10 19.66
CA LEU A 16 15.84 29.21 18.96
C LEU A 16 15.69 27.75 19.42
N LEU A 17 15.55 27.49 20.71
CA LEU A 17 15.30 26.16 21.24
C LEU A 17 13.94 25.61 20.79
N GLY A 18 12.90 26.46 20.76
CA GLY A 18 11.57 26.08 20.24
C GLY A 18 11.61 25.71 18.76
N MET A 19 12.33 26.50 17.95
CA MET A 19 12.50 26.23 16.53
C MET A 19 13.31 24.95 16.28
N ALA A 20 14.38 24.72 17.02
CA ALA A 20 15.15 23.48 16.95
C ALA A 20 14.31 22.26 17.35
N GLY A 21 13.47 22.38 18.38
CA GLY A 21 12.52 21.34 18.80
C GLY A 21 11.48 21.02 17.73
N LEU A 22 10.93 22.03 17.06
CA LEU A 22 9.98 21.84 15.94
C LEU A 22 10.65 21.14 14.75
N VAL A 23 11.86 21.54 14.38
CA VAL A 23 12.63 20.88 13.31
C VAL A 23 12.91 19.42 13.67
N PHE A 24 13.33 19.16 14.90
CA PHE A 24 13.56 17.79 15.39
C PHE A 24 12.28 16.93 15.34
N LEU A 25 11.14 17.47 15.79
CA LEU A 25 9.85 16.80 15.72
C LEU A 25 9.41 16.55 14.28
N ALA A 26 9.61 17.51 13.39
CA ALA A 26 9.29 17.37 11.97
C ALA A 26 10.13 16.25 11.31
N LEU A 27 11.44 16.20 11.59
CA LEU A 27 12.31 15.14 11.10
C LEU A 27 11.93 13.78 11.68
N LYS A 28 11.56 13.71 12.95
CA LYS A 28 11.10 12.48 13.59
C LYS A 28 9.76 12.02 13.02
N ALA A 29 8.83 12.91 12.77
CA ALA A 29 7.56 12.61 12.14
C ALA A 29 7.73 12.14 10.67
N ALA A 30 8.64 12.75 9.92
CA ALA A 30 8.99 12.31 8.58
C ALA A 30 9.60 10.90 8.57
N ASN A 31 10.38 10.54 9.58
CA ASN A 31 11.03 9.23 9.70
C ASN A 31 10.11 8.15 10.32
N LEU A 32 9.03 8.54 11.03
CA LEU A 32 8.01 7.61 11.53
C LEU A 32 7.19 6.97 10.39
N GLY A 33 7.25 7.55 9.18
CA GLY A 33 6.66 6.96 7.96
C GLY A 33 7.43 5.75 7.43
N SER A 34 8.66 5.53 7.86
CA SER A 34 9.46 4.34 7.57
C SER A 34 9.38 3.35 8.73
N VAL A 35 8.19 2.83 9.02
CA VAL A 35 8.06 1.60 9.82
C VAL A 35 8.46 0.44 8.91
N GLY A 36 9.74 0.16 8.85
CA GLY A 36 10.46 -0.78 8.00
C GLY A 36 11.96 -0.64 8.22
N GLY A 37 12.37 0.16 9.23
CA GLY A 37 13.77 0.37 9.58
C GLY A 37 14.38 -0.86 10.23
N GLY A 38 15.10 -1.66 9.47
CA GLY A 38 16.09 -2.59 9.99
C GLY A 38 15.72 -4.08 10.00
N ASN A 39 14.46 -4.46 9.92
CA ASN A 39 14.06 -5.87 10.02
C ASN A 39 12.96 -6.25 9.03
N SER A 40 13.04 -5.71 7.81
CA SER A 40 12.13 -6.06 6.71
C SER A 40 12.88 -6.69 5.54
N TYR A 41 12.20 -7.48 4.74
CA TYR A 41 12.67 -7.97 3.45
C TYR A 41 11.71 -7.53 2.35
N VAL A 42 12.22 -7.47 1.15
CA VAL A 42 11.50 -6.96 -0.02
C VAL A 42 10.92 -8.09 -0.81
N LEU A 43 9.64 -7.98 -1.19
CA LEU A 43 9.01 -8.82 -2.20
C LEU A 43 8.48 -7.95 -3.33
N GLN A 44 8.30 -8.54 -4.50
CA GLN A 44 7.67 -7.89 -5.64
C GLN A 44 6.38 -8.63 -6.01
N ALA A 45 5.40 -7.89 -6.51
CA ALA A 45 4.18 -8.45 -7.05
C ALA A 45 3.76 -7.66 -8.30
N SER A 46 3.41 -8.36 -9.38
CA SER A 46 3.00 -7.74 -10.64
C SER A 46 1.51 -7.92 -10.82
N PHE A 47 0.79 -6.83 -11.09
CA PHE A 47 -0.66 -6.82 -11.28
C PHE A 47 -1.01 -6.19 -12.62
N GLU A 48 -2.01 -6.71 -13.32
CA GLU A 48 -2.54 -6.08 -14.53
C GLU A 48 -3.17 -4.72 -14.23
N ASN A 49 -3.82 -4.58 -13.06
CA ASN A 49 -4.42 -3.34 -12.61
C ASN A 49 -4.29 -3.21 -11.10
N ILE A 50 -3.66 -2.13 -10.67
CA ILE A 50 -3.47 -1.82 -9.24
C ILE A 50 -4.64 -1.01 -8.64
N GLY A 51 -5.59 -0.54 -9.48
CA GLY A 51 -6.71 0.30 -9.04
C GLY A 51 -6.23 1.59 -8.37
N GLY A 52 -6.75 1.86 -7.19
CA GLY A 52 -6.39 3.02 -6.35
C GLY A 52 -5.33 2.71 -5.29
N LEU A 53 -4.53 1.63 -5.44
CA LEU A 53 -3.47 1.29 -4.48
C LEU A 53 -2.42 2.41 -4.42
N LYS A 54 -2.04 2.80 -3.22
CA LYS A 54 -1.10 3.91 -2.98
C LYS A 54 0.20 3.40 -2.35
N PRO A 55 1.32 4.10 -2.52
CA PRO A 55 2.51 3.89 -1.70
C PRO A 55 2.17 4.03 -0.22
N ARG A 56 2.83 3.24 0.63
CA ARG A 56 2.57 3.09 2.07
C ARG A 56 1.25 2.39 2.43
N ALA A 57 0.47 1.92 1.49
CA ALA A 57 -0.69 1.08 1.78
C ALA A 57 -0.28 -0.13 2.62
N PRO A 58 -1.10 -0.58 3.58
CA PRO A 58 -0.76 -1.73 4.41
C PRO A 58 -0.76 -3.01 3.58
N VAL A 59 0.16 -3.93 3.93
CA VAL A 59 0.14 -5.33 3.49
C VAL A 59 -0.38 -6.17 4.64
N ARG A 60 -1.40 -6.97 4.40
CA ARG A 60 -2.08 -7.76 5.43
C ARG A 60 -2.11 -9.24 5.08
N ALA A 61 -1.92 -10.09 6.09
CA ALA A 61 -2.18 -11.52 6.00
C ALA A 61 -3.18 -11.89 7.10
N ALA A 62 -4.25 -12.58 6.75
CA ALA A 62 -5.35 -12.92 7.69
C ALA A 62 -5.86 -11.71 8.50
N GLY A 63 -5.88 -10.50 7.90
CA GLY A 63 -6.30 -9.26 8.56
C GLY A 63 -5.22 -8.56 9.40
N VAL A 64 -4.10 -9.22 9.68
CA VAL A 64 -2.97 -8.63 10.44
C VAL A 64 -2.05 -7.88 9.48
N THR A 65 -1.60 -6.69 9.87
CA THR A 65 -0.62 -5.93 9.08
C THR A 65 0.77 -6.54 9.27
N VAL A 66 1.31 -7.08 8.18
CA VAL A 66 2.62 -7.75 8.13
C VAL A 66 3.68 -6.93 7.38
N GLY A 67 3.26 -5.83 6.77
CA GLY A 67 4.17 -4.99 5.99
C GLY A 67 3.47 -3.78 5.37
N ARG A 68 4.15 -3.15 4.41
CA ARG A 68 3.65 -1.98 3.66
C ARG A 68 4.13 -1.99 2.21
N VAL A 69 3.39 -1.31 1.36
CA VAL A 69 3.83 -1.00 -0.01
C VAL A 69 4.96 0.02 0.05
N ARG A 70 6.14 -0.35 -0.47
CA ARG A 70 7.32 0.53 -0.55
C ARG A 70 7.18 1.49 -1.73
N SER A 71 6.96 0.94 -2.91
CA SER A 71 6.86 1.71 -4.16
C SER A 71 5.99 1.00 -5.18
N ILE A 72 5.50 1.76 -6.13
CA ILE A 72 4.69 1.29 -7.24
C ILE A 72 5.33 1.83 -8.52
N GLY A 73 5.55 0.95 -9.48
CA GLY A 73 6.08 1.27 -10.79
C GLY A 73 5.25 0.62 -11.89
N LEU A 74 5.55 0.95 -13.14
CA LEU A 74 4.99 0.30 -14.33
C LEU A 74 6.11 -0.42 -15.07
N ASP A 75 5.91 -1.68 -15.40
CA ASP A 75 6.82 -2.41 -16.29
C ASP A 75 6.61 -1.92 -17.74
N PRO A 76 7.64 -1.37 -18.40
CA PRO A 76 7.50 -0.83 -19.74
C PRO A 76 7.30 -1.89 -20.83
N LYS A 77 7.53 -3.16 -20.53
CA LYS A 77 7.37 -4.27 -21.50
C LYS A 77 6.00 -4.91 -21.40
N THR A 78 5.52 -5.16 -20.19
CA THR A 78 4.26 -5.87 -19.94
C THR A 78 3.13 -4.90 -19.66
N PHE A 79 3.42 -3.64 -19.35
CA PHE A 79 2.48 -2.62 -18.86
C PHE A 79 1.72 -3.02 -17.61
N HIS A 80 2.27 -3.95 -16.83
CA HIS A 80 1.74 -4.32 -15.53
C HIS A 80 2.25 -3.36 -14.44
N GLY A 81 1.43 -3.13 -13.43
CA GLY A 81 1.83 -2.42 -12.22
C GLY A 81 2.72 -3.30 -11.35
N VAL A 82 3.97 -2.93 -11.16
CA VAL A 82 4.91 -3.62 -10.27
C VAL A 82 4.87 -2.96 -8.91
N VAL A 83 4.45 -3.71 -7.92
CA VAL A 83 4.33 -3.26 -6.53
C VAL A 83 5.47 -3.89 -5.72
N THR A 84 6.29 -3.04 -5.11
CA THR A 84 7.36 -3.46 -4.19
C THR A 84 6.81 -3.41 -2.77
N LEU A 85 6.93 -4.51 -2.06
CA LEU A 85 6.41 -4.70 -0.70
C LEU A 85 7.56 -4.80 0.30
N ASP A 86 7.44 -4.10 1.42
CA ASP A 86 8.27 -4.27 2.61
C ASP A 86 7.55 -5.16 3.60
N ILE A 87 8.07 -6.34 3.84
CA ILE A 87 7.49 -7.34 4.77
C ILE A 87 8.38 -7.46 5.99
N ASP A 88 7.79 -7.49 7.17
CA ASP A 88 8.51 -7.72 8.43
C ASP A 88 9.10 -9.14 8.44
N ARG A 89 10.38 -9.26 8.80
CA ARG A 89 11.10 -10.54 8.88
C ARG A 89 10.56 -11.50 9.94
N ALA A 90 9.68 -11.02 10.82
CA ALA A 90 8.94 -11.88 11.73
C ALA A 90 8.00 -12.84 11.00
N TYR A 91 7.65 -12.53 9.74
CA TYR A 91 6.73 -13.33 8.92
C TYR A 91 7.44 -13.86 7.68
N SER A 92 7.47 -15.17 7.52
CA SER A 92 7.99 -15.85 6.33
C SER A 92 6.82 -16.38 5.52
N PHE A 93 6.77 -16.06 4.24
CA PHE A 93 5.69 -16.48 3.35
C PHE A 93 6.14 -17.59 2.41
N PRO A 94 5.32 -18.66 2.20
CA PRO A 94 5.57 -19.72 1.23
C PRO A 94 5.67 -19.18 -0.21
N LYS A 95 6.34 -19.93 -1.10
CA LYS A 95 6.51 -19.53 -2.51
C LYS A 95 5.20 -19.48 -3.31
N ASP A 96 4.23 -20.27 -2.91
CA ASP A 96 2.88 -20.32 -3.49
C ASP A 96 1.91 -19.29 -2.87
N THR A 97 2.44 -18.31 -2.13
CA THR A 97 1.65 -17.20 -1.60
C THR A 97 1.03 -16.39 -2.73
N ALA A 98 -0.27 -16.11 -2.61
CA ALA A 98 -0.99 -15.23 -3.52
C ALA A 98 -1.06 -13.79 -2.96
N ALA A 99 -0.84 -12.80 -3.83
CA ALA A 99 -1.04 -11.39 -3.51
C ALA A 99 -2.30 -10.87 -4.19
N LYS A 100 -3.19 -10.23 -3.43
CA LYS A 100 -4.46 -9.68 -3.93
C LYS A 100 -4.59 -8.22 -3.56
N ILE A 101 -5.14 -7.40 -4.44
CA ILE A 101 -5.50 -6.03 -4.10
C ILE A 101 -6.95 -6.00 -3.65
N LEU A 102 -7.17 -5.60 -2.40
CA LEU A 102 -8.45 -5.59 -1.72
C LEU A 102 -8.79 -4.16 -1.27
N THR A 103 -10.08 -3.89 -1.09
CA THR A 103 -10.58 -2.61 -0.58
C THR A 103 -11.00 -2.77 0.89
N ALA A 104 -10.60 -1.86 1.75
CA ALA A 104 -10.97 -1.86 3.16
C ALA A 104 -12.43 -1.38 3.32
N GLY A 105 -13.37 -2.32 3.33
CA GLY A 105 -14.80 -2.01 3.32
C GLY A 105 -15.28 -1.53 1.94
N TRP A 106 -16.43 -0.85 1.89
CA TRP A 106 -17.08 -0.46 0.63
C TRP A 106 -16.47 0.78 -0.03
N LEU A 107 -15.89 1.69 0.76
CA LEU A 107 -15.35 2.99 0.31
C LEU A 107 -13.96 3.26 0.90
N GLY A 108 -13.29 2.25 1.44
CA GLY A 108 -11.99 2.40 2.07
C GLY A 108 -10.82 2.42 1.08
N ASP A 109 -9.64 2.75 1.62
CA ASP A 109 -8.40 2.65 0.84
C ASP A 109 -8.09 1.20 0.46
N GLN A 110 -7.40 1.05 -0.68
CA GLN A 110 -6.95 -0.26 -1.13
C GLN A 110 -5.69 -0.69 -0.37
N TYR A 111 -5.56 -1.98 -0.18
CA TYR A 111 -4.42 -2.61 0.48
C TYR A 111 -4.06 -3.92 -0.22
N VAL A 112 -2.87 -4.43 0.07
CA VAL A 112 -2.42 -5.73 -0.46
C VAL A 112 -2.73 -6.80 0.59
N GLY A 113 -3.54 -7.79 0.21
CA GLY A 113 -3.76 -9.01 0.98
C GLY A 113 -2.81 -10.10 0.54
N LEU A 114 -2.12 -10.75 1.47
CA LEU A 114 -1.31 -11.94 1.23
C LEU A 114 -2.06 -13.16 1.76
N GLU A 115 -2.22 -14.14 0.89
CA GLU A 115 -2.77 -15.44 1.23
C GLU A 115 -1.66 -16.48 1.11
N PRO A 116 -1.09 -16.95 2.23
CA PRO A 116 -0.05 -17.98 2.19
C PRO A 116 -0.63 -19.30 1.68
N GLY A 117 0.13 -19.99 0.85
CA GLY A 117 -0.19 -21.33 0.41
C GLY A 117 0.36 -22.42 1.33
N GLY A 118 0.65 -23.58 0.78
CA GLY A 118 1.12 -24.76 1.53
C GLY A 118 2.52 -25.24 1.12
N ASP A 119 3.29 -24.46 0.37
CA ASP A 119 4.65 -24.85 -0.05
C ASP A 119 5.62 -24.80 1.14
N ASP A 120 6.49 -25.79 1.25
CA ASP A 120 7.56 -25.85 2.27
C ASP A 120 8.67 -24.81 2.03
N LYS A 121 8.79 -24.28 0.79
CA LYS A 121 9.78 -23.28 0.43
C LYS A 121 9.24 -21.88 0.68
N VAL A 122 10.06 -21.03 1.29
CA VAL A 122 9.72 -19.63 1.55
C VAL A 122 10.23 -18.72 0.44
N LEU A 123 9.55 -17.60 0.26
CA LEU A 123 9.96 -16.51 -0.64
C LEU A 123 11.26 -15.88 -0.14
N ALA A 124 12.24 -15.77 -1.03
CA ALA A 124 13.50 -15.10 -0.74
C ALA A 124 13.39 -13.58 -0.92
N GLU A 125 14.36 -12.85 -0.35
CA GLU A 125 14.44 -11.40 -0.52
C GLU A 125 14.58 -11.02 -2.00
N GLY A 126 13.75 -10.12 -2.48
CA GLY A 126 13.70 -9.68 -3.88
C GLY A 126 12.89 -10.60 -4.80
N GLU A 127 12.36 -11.71 -4.31
CA GLU A 127 11.58 -12.65 -5.12
C GLU A 127 10.21 -12.07 -5.49
N THR A 128 9.71 -12.46 -6.67
CA THR A 128 8.41 -12.02 -7.17
C THR A 128 7.34 -13.03 -6.83
N ILE A 129 6.24 -12.57 -6.26
CA ILE A 129 5.05 -13.38 -5.99
C ILE A 129 4.41 -13.73 -7.35
N ALA A 130 4.32 -15.03 -7.64
CA ALA A 130 3.85 -15.52 -8.92
C ALA A 130 2.33 -15.44 -9.07
N GLN A 131 1.59 -15.62 -7.98
CA GLN A 131 0.14 -15.59 -7.99
C GLN A 131 -0.37 -14.21 -7.57
N THR A 132 -0.95 -13.47 -8.49
CA THR A 132 -1.49 -12.14 -8.23
C THR A 132 -2.93 -12.01 -8.70
N GLN A 133 -3.73 -11.29 -7.93
CA GLN A 133 -5.10 -10.94 -8.31
C GLN A 133 -5.24 -9.41 -8.30
N SER A 134 -5.55 -8.86 -9.45
CA SER A 134 -5.72 -7.43 -9.67
C SER A 134 -6.90 -6.85 -8.88
N ALA A 135 -6.90 -5.54 -8.70
CA ALA A 135 -7.99 -4.81 -8.06
C ALA A 135 -9.30 -5.01 -8.85
N VAL A 136 -10.38 -5.26 -8.12
CA VAL A 136 -11.73 -5.27 -8.70
C VAL A 136 -12.22 -3.82 -8.75
N VAL A 137 -12.41 -3.32 -9.97
CA VAL A 137 -12.95 -1.98 -10.22
C VAL A 137 -14.48 -2.11 -10.30
N LEU A 138 -15.18 -1.60 -9.30
CA LEU A 138 -16.65 -1.72 -9.19
C LEU A 138 -17.37 -1.10 -10.38
N GLU A 139 -16.81 -0.04 -10.96
CA GLU A 139 -17.36 0.64 -12.15
C GLU A 139 -17.48 -0.31 -13.35
N ASN A 140 -16.50 -1.20 -13.53
CA ASN A 140 -16.53 -2.21 -14.60
C ASN A 140 -17.63 -3.25 -14.39
N LEU A 141 -17.89 -3.65 -13.14
CA LEU A 141 -18.95 -4.59 -12.80
C LEU A 141 -20.34 -3.97 -13.02
N ILE A 142 -20.53 -2.72 -12.65
CA ILE A 142 -21.78 -1.98 -12.87
C ILE A 142 -22.01 -1.80 -14.37
N GLY A 143 -20.98 -1.45 -15.15
CA GLY A 143 -21.03 -1.35 -16.59
C GLY A 143 -21.49 -2.66 -17.24
N GLN A 144 -20.90 -3.79 -16.90
CA GLN A 144 -21.27 -5.11 -17.41
C GLN A 144 -22.69 -5.52 -17.04
N PHE A 145 -23.14 -5.17 -15.82
CA PHE A 145 -24.50 -5.48 -15.38
C PHE A 145 -25.56 -4.66 -16.13
N LEU A 146 -25.26 -3.40 -16.42
CA LEU A 146 -26.16 -2.51 -17.18
C LEU A 146 -26.25 -2.90 -18.66
N THR A 147 -25.12 -3.25 -19.28
CA THR A 147 -25.08 -3.67 -20.69
C THR A 147 -25.62 -5.09 -20.89
N GLY A 148 -25.33 -6.02 -19.97
CA GLY A 148 -25.85 -7.39 -20.04
C GLY A 148 -27.37 -7.49 -19.92
N LYS A 149 -28.03 -6.56 -19.24
CA LYS A 149 -29.52 -6.49 -19.24
C LYS A 149 -30.10 -5.92 -20.51
N ALA A 150 -29.38 -5.10 -21.26
CA ALA A 150 -29.86 -4.54 -22.52
C ALA A 150 -29.95 -5.60 -23.61
N ASP A 151 -29.03 -6.54 -23.68
CA ASP A 151 -29.02 -7.62 -24.67
C ASP A 151 -30.13 -8.67 -24.45
N THR A 152 -30.48 -8.91 -23.16
CA THR A 152 -31.59 -9.86 -22.85
C THR A 152 -32.96 -9.29 -23.19
N ALA A 153 -33.13 -7.96 -23.17
CA ALA A 153 -34.41 -7.32 -23.54
C ALA A 153 -34.62 -7.24 -25.04
N ALA A 154 -33.54 -7.24 -25.84
CA ALA A 154 -33.63 -7.17 -27.30
C ALA A 154 -34.03 -8.52 -27.98
N THR A 155 -33.78 -9.65 -27.31
CA THR A 155 -34.02 -10.98 -27.86
C THR A 155 -35.47 -11.48 -27.65
N THR A 156 -36.28 -10.85 -26.80
CA THR A 156 -37.66 -11.28 -26.49
C THR A 156 -38.72 -10.55 -27.35
N GLY A 157 -38.32 -9.60 -28.20
CA GLY A 157 -39.21 -8.76 -29.00
C GLY A 157 -39.46 -9.20 -30.47
N GLY A 158 -38.97 -10.35 -30.89
CA GLY A 158 -39.01 -10.76 -32.32
C GLY A 158 -39.65 -12.12 -32.61
N VAL A 159 -40.89 -12.35 -32.13
CA VAL A 159 -41.73 -13.43 -32.69
C VAL A 159 -43.13 -12.87 -32.86
N LYS A 160 -43.41 -12.46 -34.08
CA LYS A 160 -44.75 -12.49 -34.65
C LYS A 160 -44.64 -12.57 -36.16
#